data_a4dfeab5573c5da81da157bb27d9bfac
#
_entry.id   a4dfeab5573c5da81da157bb27d9bfac
#
_cell.length_a   1.000
_cell.length_b   1.000
_cell.length_c   1.000
_cell.angle_alpha   90.00
_cell.angle_beta   90.00
_cell.angle_gamma   90.00
#
_symmetry.space_group_name_H-M   'P 1'
#
loop_
_entity.id
_entity.type
_entity.pdbx_description
1 polymer ?
#
loop_
_entity_poly.entity_id
_entity_poly.type
_entity_poly.pdbx_seq_one_letter_code
_entity_poly.pdbx_strand_id
1 'polypeptide(L)'
;MLNPAQKELLKTLLSQLSQDQKNWLAGYMQGLTGGDVSGSTAPVANKATVDVYYATETGNSKGLSLNVMKALKGAGYKVKSTAVNRLKPEDISKENIAIFLASTHGEGDPPETAVKFFDLMKEAKDGLLDGLQYAVLGLGDKTYEIFCGAATSLDIELLRLGGKPLQDIALFDVDYATHTPKWIEDTVSTLNKIYGDGAGDLLGSITVSEDEIPALRTGRGYTRLEPVKGVIKDIINLNDRGSNKETYHIEIAYADDVTYTPGDAVGILLPMNEEGTDLTPRLYSIASSPSLHEGEVHLTVALAKHMNEDGSIGHGLSSGFLAGKKAGDELDFYISQNQIFNLPRDDQDAIMIGPGTGIAPFRSFIHERSERGASGRNWLIFGDQHAHCDFLYQAEWQEHLAMETLHHLDLAFSRDQDFKIYVQDRLKEKADQLIEWIDGGAAIYLCGNKDPMSKDVDRTLIELIAAKKELSTDAAEDYLAELEETGRYLKDVY
;
A
#
# COMPACT_ATOMS: atom_id res chain seq x y z
N MET A 1 49.04 1.59 19.64
CA MET A 1 49.32 2.67 18.67
C MET A 1 49.91 2.05 17.40
N LEU A 2 49.50 2.51 16.22
CA LEU A 2 50.03 2.01 14.93
C LEU A 2 51.51 2.42 14.81
N ASN A 3 52.35 1.49 14.28
CA ASN A 3 53.74 1.76 13.97
C ASN A 3 53.87 2.63 12.70
N PRO A 4 55.05 3.21 12.40
CA PRO A 4 55.24 4.11 11.24
C PRO A 4 54.84 3.50 9.92
N ALA A 5 55.16 2.22 9.64
CA ALA A 5 54.82 1.52 8.41
C ALA A 5 53.29 1.32 8.27
N GLN A 6 52.63 0.99 9.36
CA GLN A 6 51.14 0.85 9.40
C GLN A 6 50.43 2.18 9.16
N LYS A 7 50.99 3.30 9.67
CA LYS A 7 50.44 4.64 9.41
C LYS A 7 50.54 5.05 7.96
N GLU A 8 51.67 4.74 7.28
CA GLU A 8 51.84 5.03 5.87
C GLU A 8 50.91 4.15 4.97
N LEU A 9 50.75 2.88 5.33
CA LEU A 9 49.80 2.00 4.64
C LEU A 9 48.36 2.52 4.76
N LEU A 10 47.96 2.95 5.97
CA LEU A 10 46.64 3.51 6.21
C LEU A 10 46.42 4.83 5.45
N LYS A 11 47.41 5.71 5.38
CA LYS A 11 47.34 6.93 4.57
C LYS A 11 47.14 6.63 3.10
N THR A 12 47.90 5.68 2.58
CA THR A 12 47.82 5.25 1.17
C THR A 12 46.42 4.68 0.88
N LEU A 13 45.90 3.81 1.74
CA LEU A 13 44.55 3.29 1.62
C LEU A 13 43.49 4.42 1.63
N LEU A 14 43.54 5.30 2.61
CA LEU A 14 42.59 6.41 2.74
C LEU A 14 42.65 7.40 1.57
N SER A 15 43.81 7.54 0.90
CA SER A 15 43.91 8.41 -0.27
C SER A 15 43.23 7.83 -1.52
N GLN A 16 43.03 6.50 -1.58
CA GLN A 16 42.39 5.79 -2.69
C GLN A 16 40.89 5.58 -2.52
N LEU A 17 40.35 5.82 -1.33
CA LEU A 17 38.93 5.61 -1.01
C LEU A 17 38.11 6.88 -1.29
N SER A 18 36.89 6.67 -1.83
CA SER A 18 35.86 7.71 -1.87
C SER A 18 35.43 8.13 -0.44
N GLN A 19 34.70 9.22 -0.32
CA GLN A 19 34.22 9.67 0.99
C GLN A 19 33.30 8.62 1.63
N ASP A 20 32.45 7.96 0.84
CA ASP A 20 31.52 6.91 1.32
C ASP A 20 32.28 5.67 1.81
N GLN A 21 33.30 5.26 1.08
CA GLN A 21 34.18 4.15 1.49
C GLN A 21 34.97 4.47 2.77
N LYS A 22 35.35 5.73 2.98
CA LYS A 22 35.99 6.18 4.23
C LYS A 22 35.02 6.13 5.41
N ASN A 23 33.78 6.54 5.19
CA ASN A 23 32.72 6.49 6.20
C ASN A 23 32.39 5.04 6.58
N TRP A 24 32.27 4.15 5.59
CA TRP A 24 32.09 2.71 5.82
C TRP A 24 33.24 2.11 6.64
N LEU A 25 34.49 2.41 6.28
CA LEU A 25 35.69 1.90 6.98
C LEU A 25 35.72 2.39 8.45
N ALA A 26 35.34 3.63 8.70
CA ALA A 26 35.25 4.18 10.05
C ALA A 26 34.21 3.42 10.91
N GLY A 27 33.03 3.14 10.38
CA GLY A 27 31.99 2.34 11.03
C GLY A 27 32.42 0.89 11.28
N TYR A 28 33.07 0.26 10.31
CA TYR A 28 33.60 -1.09 10.43
C TYR A 28 34.66 -1.21 11.53
N MET A 29 35.57 -0.23 11.61
CA MET A 29 36.58 -0.16 12.66
C MET A 29 35.99 0.05 14.05
N GLN A 30 34.92 0.83 14.17
CA GLN A 30 34.16 0.97 15.43
C GLN A 30 33.51 -0.35 15.87
N GLY A 31 32.96 -1.13 14.94
CA GLY A 31 32.36 -2.45 15.21
C GLY A 31 33.39 -3.50 15.66
N LEU A 32 34.64 -3.44 15.17
CA LEU A 32 35.71 -4.38 15.52
C LEU A 32 36.34 -4.10 16.89
N THR A 33 36.26 -2.88 17.38
CA THR A 33 36.85 -2.49 18.65
C THR A 33 35.91 -2.64 19.85
N GLY A 34 35.01 -3.61 19.86
CA GLY A 34 34.04 -3.91 20.94
C GLY A 34 34.61 -3.80 22.36
N GLY A 35 35.09 -2.63 22.73
CA GLY A 35 35.60 -2.27 24.02
C GLY A 35 35.00 -0.94 24.45
N ASP A 36 34.38 -0.92 25.62
CA ASP A 36 33.92 0.25 26.32
C ASP A 36 34.95 1.38 26.23
N VAL A 37 34.70 2.34 25.35
CA VAL A 37 35.32 3.65 25.49
C VAL A 37 34.37 4.48 26.30
N SER A 38 34.62 4.55 27.63
CA SER A 38 34.12 5.58 28.49
C SER A 38 34.73 6.92 28.09
N GLY A 39 34.32 7.41 26.94
CA GLY A 39 34.39 8.80 26.52
C GLY A 39 33.09 9.43 26.97
N SER A 40 33.19 10.43 27.86
CA SER A 40 32.11 11.28 28.34
C SER A 40 31.10 11.59 27.21
N THR A 41 30.11 10.74 27.02
CA THR A 41 28.84 11.14 26.43
C THR A 41 28.15 11.95 27.53
N ALA A 42 28.06 13.26 27.35
CA ALA A 42 27.05 14.01 28.07
C ALA A 42 25.75 13.20 28.01
N PRO A 43 24.99 13.07 29.12
CA PRO A 43 23.75 12.32 29.10
C PRO A 43 22.91 12.89 27.94
N VAL A 44 22.56 12.06 26.97
CA VAL A 44 21.57 12.43 25.97
C VAL A 44 20.32 12.76 26.77
N ALA A 45 20.03 14.04 26.90
CA ALA A 45 18.84 14.50 27.58
C ALA A 45 17.69 13.73 26.95
N ASN A 46 16.89 13.06 27.76
CA ASN A 46 15.72 12.29 27.27
C ASN A 46 14.76 13.30 26.68
N LYS A 47 14.85 13.52 25.37
CA LYS A 47 13.90 14.36 24.64
C LYS A 47 12.49 13.78 24.79
N ALA A 48 11.48 14.61 24.58
CA ALA A 48 10.08 14.21 24.63
C ALA A 48 9.81 12.95 23.78
N THR A 49 8.82 12.18 24.15
CA THR A 49 8.32 11.06 23.33
C THR A 49 7.41 11.60 22.24
N VAL A 50 7.57 11.09 21.03
CA VAL A 50 6.72 11.43 19.87
C VAL A 50 6.00 10.17 19.40
N ASP A 51 4.68 10.21 19.41
CA ASP A 51 3.85 9.17 18.86
C ASP A 51 3.46 9.54 17.42
N VAL A 52 3.76 8.67 16.47
CA VAL A 52 3.41 8.85 15.06
C VAL A 52 2.23 7.93 14.74
N TYR A 53 1.08 8.52 14.46
CA TYR A 53 -0.15 7.81 14.10
C TYR A 53 -0.39 7.89 12.61
N TYR A 54 -0.78 6.79 11.97
CA TYR A 54 -1.05 6.79 10.54
C TYR A 54 -2.36 6.09 10.18
N ALA A 55 -3.09 6.71 9.24
CA ALA A 55 -4.26 6.15 8.56
C ALA A 55 -3.92 5.96 7.08
N THR A 56 -4.04 4.74 6.56
CA THR A 56 -3.59 4.41 5.20
C THR A 56 -4.46 3.34 4.56
N GLU A 57 -4.72 3.48 3.25
CA GLU A 57 -5.35 2.44 2.42
C GLU A 57 -4.27 1.61 1.71
N THR A 58 -3.40 2.27 0.95
CA THR A 58 -2.39 1.66 0.08
C THR A 58 -0.97 1.68 0.66
N GLY A 59 -0.83 2.06 1.95
CA GLY A 59 0.46 2.07 2.66
C GLY A 59 1.26 3.37 2.56
N ASN A 60 0.81 4.37 1.81
CA ASN A 60 1.56 5.62 1.63
C ASN A 60 1.83 6.34 2.96
N SER A 61 0.80 6.52 3.81
CA SER A 61 0.98 7.12 5.14
C SER A 61 1.81 6.22 6.08
N LYS A 62 1.75 4.89 5.94
CA LYS A 62 2.61 3.95 6.66
C LYS A 62 4.08 4.14 6.27
N GLY A 63 4.39 4.17 4.98
CA GLY A 63 5.74 4.44 4.47
C GLY A 63 6.28 5.79 4.94
N LEU A 64 5.45 6.83 4.87
CA LEU A 64 5.80 8.15 5.36
C LEU A 64 6.05 8.17 6.87
N SER A 65 5.28 7.41 7.67
CA SER A 65 5.47 7.31 9.12
C SER A 65 6.85 6.77 9.48
N LEU A 66 7.39 5.85 8.70
CA LEU A 66 8.75 5.32 8.91
C LEU A 66 9.82 6.38 8.63
N ASN A 67 9.64 7.20 7.59
CA ASN A 67 10.55 8.31 7.29
C ASN A 67 10.54 9.35 8.41
N VAL A 68 9.36 9.72 8.91
CA VAL A 68 9.18 10.63 10.05
C VAL A 68 9.85 10.05 11.31
N MET A 69 9.58 8.76 11.61
CA MET A 69 10.17 8.07 12.75
C MET A 69 11.70 8.05 12.69
N LYS A 70 12.26 7.79 11.51
CA LYS A 70 13.70 7.78 11.25
C LYS A 70 14.31 9.15 11.53
N ALA A 71 13.75 10.21 10.97
CA ALA A 71 14.23 11.58 11.18
C ALA A 71 14.17 12.00 12.65
N LEU A 72 13.08 11.70 13.36
CA LEU A 72 12.91 12.02 14.77
C LEU A 72 13.86 11.22 15.67
N LYS A 73 14.06 9.91 15.40
CA LYS A 73 15.07 9.10 16.12
C LYS A 73 16.47 9.66 15.91
N GLY A 74 16.80 10.06 14.68
CA GLY A 74 18.07 10.72 14.35
C GLY A 74 18.25 12.04 15.10
N ALA A 75 17.19 12.77 15.37
CA ALA A 75 17.19 13.97 16.17
C ALA A 75 17.16 13.70 17.70
N GLY A 76 17.17 12.44 18.14
CA GLY A 76 17.26 12.02 19.55
C GLY A 76 15.94 11.92 20.30
N TYR A 77 14.80 11.90 19.59
CA TYR A 77 13.48 11.66 20.18
C TYR A 77 13.22 10.17 20.40
N LYS A 78 12.42 9.84 21.41
CA LYS A 78 11.80 8.52 21.54
C LYS A 78 10.57 8.49 20.66
N VAL A 79 10.48 7.54 19.73
CA VAL A 79 9.38 7.51 18.73
C VAL A 79 8.75 6.14 18.69
N LYS A 80 7.41 6.13 18.68
CA LYS A 80 6.56 4.98 18.40
C LYS A 80 5.70 5.30 17.18
N SER A 81 5.56 4.36 16.24
CA SER A 81 4.61 4.47 15.12
C SER A 81 3.49 3.44 15.31
N THR A 82 2.24 3.88 15.12
CA THR A 82 1.04 3.06 15.39
C THR A 82 -0.03 3.38 14.34
N ALA A 83 -0.62 2.33 13.76
CA ALA A 83 -1.80 2.49 12.91
C ALA A 83 -3.02 2.88 13.76
N VAL A 84 -3.88 3.75 13.24
CA VAL A 84 -5.06 4.23 13.98
C VAL A 84 -6.20 3.21 14.07
N ASN A 85 -6.18 2.12 13.32
CA ASN A 85 -7.26 1.15 13.21
C ASN A 85 -7.68 0.50 14.54
N ARG A 86 -6.78 0.43 15.51
CA ARG A 86 -7.03 -0.13 16.86
C ARG A 86 -7.01 0.91 17.97
N LEU A 87 -6.80 2.17 17.62
CA LEU A 87 -6.72 3.25 18.58
C LEU A 87 -8.13 3.74 18.97
N LYS A 88 -8.26 4.09 20.25
CA LYS A 88 -9.36 4.90 20.72
C LYS A 88 -8.82 6.29 21.07
N PRO A 89 -9.65 7.34 21.03
CA PRO A 89 -9.22 8.68 21.41
C PRO A 89 -8.57 8.75 22.79
N GLU A 90 -9.02 7.91 23.74
CA GLU A 90 -8.48 7.81 25.11
C GLU A 90 -7.07 7.23 25.17
N ASP A 91 -6.65 6.48 24.16
CA ASP A 91 -5.32 5.86 24.10
C ASP A 91 -4.23 6.85 23.65
N ILE A 92 -4.64 8.02 23.14
CA ILE A 92 -3.72 9.07 22.72
C ILE A 92 -3.12 9.73 23.98
N SER A 93 -1.80 9.56 24.16
CA SER A 93 -1.11 10.12 25.31
C SER A 93 -1.00 11.64 25.20
N LYS A 94 -1.56 12.36 26.17
CA LYS A 94 -1.50 13.84 26.23
C LYS A 94 -0.14 14.36 26.69
N GLU A 95 0.68 13.50 27.29
CA GLU A 95 2.02 13.84 27.77
C GLU A 95 3.07 13.75 26.65
N ASN A 96 2.72 13.09 25.55
CA ASN A 96 3.54 12.93 24.37
C ASN A 96 3.16 13.97 23.31
N ILE A 97 4.01 14.08 22.30
CA ILE A 97 3.72 14.83 21.09
C ILE A 97 3.13 13.85 20.08
N ALA A 98 2.07 14.22 19.39
CA ALA A 98 1.44 13.37 18.37
C ALA A 98 1.67 13.91 16.96
N ILE A 99 2.07 13.04 16.04
CA ILE A 99 2.12 13.35 14.60
C ILE A 99 1.13 12.43 13.91
N PHE A 100 0.16 13.00 13.21
CA PHE A 100 -0.85 12.25 12.46
C PHE A 100 -0.59 12.35 10.97
N LEU A 101 -0.58 11.20 10.30
CA LEU A 101 -0.40 11.07 8.85
C LEU A 101 -1.62 10.36 8.30
N ALA A 102 -2.46 11.07 7.56
CA ALA A 102 -3.73 10.52 7.07
C ALA A 102 -3.83 10.61 5.55
N SER A 103 -3.96 9.47 4.88
CA SER A 103 -4.40 9.44 3.49
C SER A 103 -5.91 9.53 3.39
N THR A 104 -6.36 10.10 2.27
CA THR A 104 -7.78 10.21 1.93
C THR A 104 -8.13 9.15 0.90
N HIS A 105 -9.29 8.53 1.05
CA HIS A 105 -9.87 7.58 0.12
C HIS A 105 -11.15 8.15 -0.50
N GLY A 106 -11.42 7.83 -1.78
CA GLY A 106 -12.62 8.29 -2.46
C GLY A 106 -12.84 9.80 -2.38
N GLU A 107 -14.06 10.23 -2.14
CA GLU A 107 -14.49 11.63 -2.18
C GLU A 107 -14.22 12.40 -0.87
N GLY A 108 -13.18 12.06 -0.15
CA GLY A 108 -12.78 12.76 1.09
C GLY A 108 -12.81 11.89 2.34
N ASP A 109 -13.17 10.62 2.21
CA ASP A 109 -13.33 9.70 3.32
C ASP A 109 -11.97 9.24 3.90
N PRO A 110 -11.93 8.84 5.18
CA PRO A 110 -10.76 8.16 5.73
C PRO A 110 -10.58 6.77 5.09
N PRO A 111 -9.35 6.21 5.12
CA PRO A 111 -9.10 4.82 4.78
C PRO A 111 -10.08 3.88 5.51
N GLU A 112 -10.50 2.79 4.86
CA GLU A 112 -11.49 1.87 5.45
C GLU A 112 -11.06 1.35 6.81
N THR A 113 -9.79 0.99 6.95
CA THR A 113 -9.21 0.53 8.21
C THR A 113 -9.26 1.57 9.33
N ALA A 114 -9.41 2.85 9.01
CA ALA A 114 -9.40 3.97 9.94
C ALA A 114 -10.81 4.52 10.27
N VAL A 115 -11.87 4.12 9.55
CA VAL A 115 -13.25 4.66 9.70
C VAL A 115 -13.68 4.63 11.17
N LYS A 116 -13.52 3.50 11.85
CA LYS A 116 -13.89 3.35 13.26
C LYS A 116 -13.19 4.35 14.18
N PHE A 117 -11.92 4.61 13.96
CA PHE A 117 -11.18 5.61 14.73
C PHE A 117 -11.71 7.03 14.50
N PHE A 118 -11.97 7.39 13.25
CA PHE A 118 -12.55 8.70 12.91
C PHE A 118 -13.95 8.90 13.51
N ASP A 119 -14.78 7.88 13.53
CA ASP A 119 -16.10 7.94 14.16
C ASP A 119 -15.98 8.09 15.69
N LEU A 120 -15.10 7.34 16.33
CA LEU A 120 -14.82 7.50 17.75
C LEU A 120 -14.27 8.89 18.08
N MET A 121 -13.44 9.49 17.22
CA MET A 121 -12.97 10.87 17.40
C MET A 121 -14.15 11.86 17.39
N LYS A 122 -15.12 11.71 16.48
CA LYS A 122 -16.32 12.57 16.43
C LYS A 122 -17.20 12.41 17.66
N GLU A 123 -17.33 11.19 18.19
CA GLU A 123 -18.16 10.89 19.36
C GLU A 123 -17.47 11.24 20.68
N ALA A 124 -16.15 11.43 20.68
CA ALA A 124 -15.38 11.71 21.88
C ALA A 124 -15.76 13.07 22.50
N LYS A 125 -15.67 13.13 23.83
CA LYS A 125 -16.06 14.31 24.63
C LYS A 125 -15.08 15.46 24.43
N ASP A 126 -15.58 16.68 24.26
CA ASP A 126 -14.79 17.89 24.18
C ASP A 126 -13.77 17.99 25.32
N GLY A 127 -12.56 18.44 25.02
CA GLY A 127 -11.47 18.56 25.97
C GLY A 127 -10.80 17.23 26.37
N LEU A 128 -11.15 16.10 25.73
CA LEU A 128 -10.53 14.81 26.01
C LEU A 128 -9.01 14.87 25.83
N LEU A 129 -8.52 15.63 24.85
CA LEU A 129 -7.11 15.74 24.48
C LEU A 129 -6.50 17.10 24.94
N ASP A 130 -7.07 17.73 25.98
CA ASP A 130 -6.50 18.97 26.54
C ASP A 130 -5.04 18.80 26.90
N GLY A 131 -4.19 19.64 26.29
CA GLY A 131 -2.74 19.64 26.50
C GLY A 131 -1.94 18.85 25.46
N LEU A 132 -2.57 18.03 24.64
CA LEU A 132 -1.90 17.35 23.52
C LEU A 132 -1.31 18.38 22.56
N GLN A 133 -0.03 18.21 22.20
CA GLN A 133 0.60 18.98 21.12
C GLN A 133 0.69 18.06 19.89
N TYR A 134 0.27 18.55 18.73
CA TYR A 134 0.18 17.69 17.55
C TYR A 134 0.54 18.39 16.25
N ALA A 135 0.85 17.60 15.23
CA ALA A 135 0.95 18.02 13.84
C ALA A 135 0.18 17.05 12.95
N VAL A 136 -0.43 17.53 11.88
CA VAL A 136 -1.18 16.71 10.91
C VAL A 136 -0.60 16.90 9.52
N LEU A 137 -0.42 15.80 8.79
CA LEU A 137 -0.13 15.77 7.37
C LEU A 137 -1.16 14.91 6.66
N GLY A 138 -1.79 15.49 5.64
CA GLY A 138 -2.76 14.83 4.76
C GLY A 138 -2.18 14.50 3.39
N LEU A 139 -2.49 13.30 2.92
CA LEU A 139 -2.25 12.86 1.55
C LEU A 139 -3.58 12.74 0.82
N GLY A 140 -3.66 13.30 -0.38
CA GLY A 140 -4.87 13.28 -1.20
C GLY A 140 -4.56 13.44 -2.68
N ASP A 141 -5.62 13.62 -3.46
CA ASP A 141 -5.54 13.92 -4.89
C ASP A 141 -6.54 15.05 -5.19
N LYS A 142 -6.04 16.14 -5.76
CA LYS A 142 -6.83 17.35 -6.10
C LYS A 142 -7.86 17.14 -7.21
N THR A 143 -7.86 16.01 -7.87
CA THR A 143 -8.92 15.67 -8.84
C THR A 143 -10.23 15.27 -8.17
N TYR A 144 -10.19 14.93 -6.86
CA TYR A 144 -11.38 14.65 -6.08
C TYR A 144 -11.96 15.95 -5.47
N GLU A 145 -13.28 16.00 -5.30
CA GLU A 145 -13.99 17.19 -4.82
C GLU A 145 -13.54 17.62 -3.43
N ILE A 146 -13.30 16.65 -2.53
CA ILE A 146 -12.85 16.93 -1.17
C ILE A 146 -11.37 16.49 -1.00
N PHE A 147 -10.48 17.41 -1.38
CA PHE A 147 -9.04 17.19 -1.26
C PHE A 147 -8.57 17.06 0.19
N CYS A 148 -7.87 15.97 0.51
CA CYS A 148 -7.37 15.65 1.86
C CYS A 148 -8.44 15.69 2.96
N GLY A 149 -9.69 15.31 2.65
CA GLY A 149 -10.83 15.41 3.58
C GLY A 149 -10.62 14.68 4.89
N ALA A 150 -10.03 13.50 4.88
CA ALA A 150 -9.71 12.76 6.08
C ALA A 150 -8.80 13.53 7.04
N ALA A 151 -7.68 14.07 6.55
CA ALA A 151 -6.74 14.83 7.37
C ALA A 151 -7.36 16.13 7.92
N THR A 152 -8.14 16.82 7.08
CA THR A 152 -8.84 18.05 7.49
C THR A 152 -9.88 17.75 8.58
N SER A 153 -10.66 16.68 8.42
CA SER A 153 -11.61 16.23 9.43
C SER A 153 -10.92 15.88 10.76
N LEU A 154 -9.79 15.18 10.67
CA LEU A 154 -9.01 14.80 11.86
C LEU A 154 -8.47 16.02 12.61
N ASP A 155 -7.93 17.02 11.90
CA ASP A 155 -7.42 18.25 12.49
C ASP A 155 -8.53 19.03 13.22
N ILE A 156 -9.71 19.12 12.62
CA ILE A 156 -10.90 19.74 13.25
C ILE A 156 -11.25 19.03 14.56
N GLU A 157 -11.28 17.70 14.55
CA GLU A 157 -11.61 16.92 15.75
C GLU A 157 -10.53 17.03 16.83
N LEU A 158 -9.24 17.01 16.47
CA LEU A 158 -8.16 17.22 17.42
C LEU A 158 -8.25 18.59 18.08
N LEU A 159 -8.56 19.65 17.34
CA LEU A 159 -8.83 20.99 17.89
C LEU A 159 -10.03 20.99 18.83
N ARG A 160 -11.16 20.38 18.44
CA ARG A 160 -12.37 20.28 19.27
C ARG A 160 -12.09 19.56 20.59
N LEU A 161 -11.26 18.51 20.54
CA LEU A 161 -10.87 17.72 21.69
C LEU A 161 -9.84 18.41 22.60
N GLY A 162 -9.37 19.63 22.28
CA GLY A 162 -8.49 20.45 23.10
C GLY A 162 -6.99 20.35 22.74
N GLY A 163 -6.66 19.65 21.65
CA GLY A 163 -5.30 19.57 21.13
C GLY A 163 -4.80 20.94 20.64
N LYS A 164 -3.49 21.13 20.65
CA LYS A 164 -2.81 22.36 20.19
C LYS A 164 -1.88 22.02 19.04
N PRO A 165 -2.12 22.56 17.83
CA PRO A 165 -1.25 22.31 16.70
C PRO A 165 0.14 22.92 16.93
N LEU A 166 1.18 22.18 16.56
CA LEU A 166 2.58 22.64 16.55
C LEU A 166 2.88 23.51 15.33
N GLN A 167 2.15 23.29 14.28
CA GLN A 167 2.26 23.98 12.99
C GLN A 167 0.93 23.80 12.22
N ASP A 168 0.74 24.58 11.18
CA ASP A 168 -0.43 24.45 10.30
C ASP A 168 -0.48 23.05 9.68
N ILE A 169 -1.70 22.56 9.42
CA ILE A 169 -1.91 21.30 8.72
C ILE A 169 -1.24 21.34 7.34
N ALA A 170 -0.51 20.29 7.00
CA ALA A 170 0.08 20.14 5.67
C ALA A 170 -0.80 19.21 4.82
N LEU A 171 -1.17 19.67 3.61
CA LEU A 171 -1.99 18.91 2.68
C LEU A 171 -1.23 18.74 1.36
N PHE A 172 -0.90 17.50 0.99
CA PHE A 172 -0.10 17.19 -0.17
C PHE A 172 -0.90 16.38 -1.20
N ASP A 173 -0.68 16.76 -2.47
CA ASP A 173 -1.22 16.08 -3.63
C ASP A 173 -0.41 14.79 -3.94
N VAL A 174 -0.70 14.14 -5.05
CA VAL A 174 -0.08 12.88 -5.51
C VAL A 174 1.45 12.93 -5.62
N ASP A 175 2.03 14.11 -5.73
CA ASP A 175 3.48 14.35 -5.76
C ASP A 175 4.11 14.56 -4.37
N TYR A 176 3.43 14.14 -3.31
CA TYR A 176 3.83 14.35 -1.91
C TYR A 176 5.27 13.91 -1.61
N ALA A 177 5.80 12.92 -2.32
CA ALA A 177 7.17 12.43 -2.12
C ALA A 177 8.23 13.52 -2.30
N THR A 178 7.95 14.54 -3.14
CA THR A 178 8.85 15.68 -3.37
C THR A 178 8.78 16.72 -2.26
N HIS A 179 7.68 16.80 -1.52
CA HIS A 179 7.39 17.82 -0.52
C HIS A 179 7.60 17.34 0.93
N THR A 180 7.39 16.04 1.18
CA THR A 180 7.47 15.46 2.51
C THR A 180 8.86 15.57 3.17
N PRO A 181 10.01 15.47 2.47
CA PRO A 181 11.31 15.67 3.11
C PRO A 181 11.46 17.03 3.78
N LYS A 182 10.98 18.09 3.12
CA LYS A 182 11.00 19.44 3.68
C LYS A 182 10.08 19.59 4.89
N TRP A 183 8.89 19.05 4.82
CA TRP A 183 7.95 19.05 5.94
C TRP A 183 8.51 18.32 7.18
N ILE A 184 9.17 17.17 6.96
CA ILE A 184 9.83 16.41 8.02
C ILE A 184 10.93 17.26 8.69
N GLU A 185 11.79 17.89 7.88
CA GLU A 185 12.86 18.77 8.37
C GLU A 185 12.29 19.93 9.22
N ASP A 186 11.24 20.60 8.72
CA ASP A 186 10.59 21.72 9.40
C ASP A 186 9.91 21.26 10.71
N THR A 187 9.28 20.08 10.72
CA THR A 187 8.68 19.49 11.93
C THR A 187 9.75 19.18 12.98
N VAL A 188 10.84 18.53 12.59
CA VAL A 188 11.98 18.26 13.50
C VAL A 188 12.57 19.56 14.02
N SER A 189 12.73 20.58 13.18
CA SER A 189 13.22 21.91 13.58
C SER A 189 12.28 22.58 14.60
N THR A 190 10.98 22.52 14.37
CA THR A 190 9.95 23.05 15.30
C THR A 190 10.03 22.34 16.66
N LEU A 191 10.10 21.01 16.66
CA LEU A 191 10.23 20.23 17.88
C LEU A 191 11.55 20.55 18.63
N ASN A 192 12.66 20.70 17.92
CA ASN A 192 13.94 21.07 18.50
C ASN A 192 13.93 22.47 19.12
N LYS A 193 13.17 23.42 18.56
CA LYS A 193 12.99 24.76 19.15
C LYS A 193 12.20 24.74 20.46
N ILE A 194 11.22 23.82 20.56
CA ILE A 194 10.32 23.76 21.73
C ILE A 194 10.91 22.86 22.81
N TYR A 195 11.56 21.75 22.46
CA TYR A 195 11.98 20.69 23.38
C TYR A 195 13.48 20.39 23.33
N GLY A 196 14.24 21.05 22.46
CA GLY A 196 15.69 20.86 22.34
C GLY A 196 16.45 21.67 23.41
N ASP A 197 17.27 20.99 24.15
CA ASP A 197 18.28 21.68 24.98
C ASP A 197 19.37 22.26 24.06
N GLY A 198 19.19 23.48 23.58
CA GLY A 198 20.16 24.40 22.97
C GLY A 198 21.49 23.91 22.38
N ALA A 199 21.57 22.72 21.83
CA ALA A 199 22.79 22.14 21.25
C ALA A 199 22.59 21.94 19.75
N GLY A 200 23.43 22.64 19.02
CA GLY A 200 23.47 22.86 17.61
C GLY A 200 23.40 21.66 16.66
N ASP A 201 23.25 22.03 15.40
CA ASP A 201 23.39 21.26 14.16
C ASP A 201 24.07 19.89 14.31
N LEU A 202 23.27 18.85 14.39
CA LEU A 202 23.70 17.48 14.15
C LEU A 202 22.81 16.87 13.06
N LEU A 203 22.91 17.38 11.84
CA LEU A 203 22.59 16.66 10.62
C LEU A 203 23.73 15.67 10.34
N GLY A 204 23.87 14.66 11.19
CA GLY A 204 24.67 13.49 10.89
C GLY A 204 23.89 12.57 9.95
N SER A 205 24.46 12.26 8.80
CA SER A 205 23.96 11.28 7.84
C SER A 205 23.58 9.97 8.56
N ILE A 206 22.29 9.64 8.55
CA ILE A 206 21.74 8.43 9.16
C ILE A 206 21.84 7.32 8.13
N THR A 207 22.68 6.32 8.39
CA THR A 207 22.64 5.03 7.69
C THR A 207 21.64 4.11 8.37
N VAL A 208 20.74 3.53 7.61
CA VAL A 208 19.63 2.67 8.06
C VAL A 208 19.88 1.25 7.58
N SER A 209 19.51 0.27 8.40
CA SER A 209 19.54 -1.15 8.06
C SER A 209 18.40 -1.54 7.10
N GLU A 210 18.69 -2.49 6.21
CA GLU A 210 17.96 -2.82 4.99
C GLU A 210 16.67 -3.66 5.12
N ASP A 211 15.92 -3.56 6.21
CA ASP A 211 14.55 -4.09 6.27
C ASP A 211 13.53 -3.00 5.94
N GLU A 212 13.81 -2.24 4.89
CA GLU A 212 13.09 -1.02 4.54
C GLU A 212 11.96 -1.28 3.54
N ILE A 213 10.81 -0.62 3.80
CA ILE A 213 9.83 -0.38 2.73
C ILE A 213 10.58 0.30 1.58
N PRO A 214 10.51 -0.24 0.35
CA PRO A 214 11.20 0.34 -0.79
C PRO A 214 10.86 1.83 -0.91
N ALA A 215 11.87 2.65 -1.19
CA ALA A 215 11.64 4.07 -1.44
C ALA A 215 10.64 4.24 -2.59
N LEU A 216 9.70 5.18 -2.43
CA LEU A 216 8.78 5.52 -3.51
C LEU A 216 9.57 5.92 -4.76
N ARG A 217 9.23 5.32 -5.88
CA ARG A 217 9.70 5.75 -7.19
C ARG A 217 9.06 7.11 -7.49
N THR A 218 9.83 8.06 -7.95
CA THR A 218 9.39 9.44 -8.22
C THR A 218 9.79 9.85 -9.64
N GLY A 219 9.22 10.95 -10.12
CA GLY A 219 9.45 11.48 -11.44
C GLY A 219 8.42 11.03 -12.46
N ARG A 220 8.79 11.13 -13.73
CA ARG A 220 7.88 10.83 -14.84
C ARG A 220 7.37 9.40 -14.78
N GLY A 221 6.07 9.24 -14.96
CA GLY A 221 5.39 7.95 -14.99
C GLY A 221 4.86 7.47 -13.63
N TYR A 222 5.09 8.19 -12.53
CA TYR A 222 4.64 7.75 -11.21
C TYR A 222 3.55 8.63 -10.58
N THR A 223 3.16 9.70 -11.26
CA THR A 223 2.03 10.54 -10.87
C THR A 223 1.27 11.01 -12.09
N ARG A 224 0.02 11.43 -11.91
CA ARG A 224 -0.79 12.02 -12.97
C ARG A 224 -0.23 13.34 -13.51
N LEU A 225 0.66 14.00 -12.76
CA LEU A 225 1.27 15.29 -13.14
C LEU A 225 2.38 15.11 -14.19
N GLU A 226 3.00 13.93 -14.23
CA GLU A 226 4.08 13.58 -15.16
C GLU A 226 3.82 12.20 -15.80
N PRO A 227 2.76 12.05 -16.61
CA PRO A 227 2.37 10.76 -17.17
C PRO A 227 3.32 10.29 -18.27
N VAL A 228 3.20 9.02 -18.59
CA VAL A 228 3.81 8.42 -19.79
C VAL A 228 2.77 8.18 -20.87
N LYS A 229 3.22 8.15 -22.12
CA LYS A 229 2.40 7.74 -23.25
C LYS A 229 2.47 6.23 -23.45
N GLY A 230 1.30 5.61 -23.46
CA GLY A 230 1.11 4.22 -23.82
C GLY A 230 0.47 4.10 -25.20
N VAL A 231 0.76 3.00 -25.86
CA VAL A 231 0.12 2.59 -27.12
C VAL A 231 -0.60 1.28 -26.88
N ILE A 232 -1.88 1.22 -27.18
CA ILE A 232 -2.65 0.00 -27.10
C ILE A 232 -2.06 -1.01 -28.08
N LYS A 233 -1.61 -2.15 -27.58
CA LYS A 233 -1.08 -3.26 -28.36
C LYS A 233 -2.19 -4.22 -28.76
N ASP A 234 -3.02 -4.60 -27.79
CA ASP A 234 -4.18 -5.47 -28.03
C ASP A 234 -5.32 -5.21 -27.04
N ILE A 235 -6.55 -5.54 -27.45
CA ILE A 235 -7.75 -5.51 -26.61
C ILE A 235 -8.56 -6.76 -26.88
N ILE A 236 -8.70 -7.62 -25.88
CA ILE A 236 -9.36 -8.91 -26.00
C ILE A 236 -10.54 -8.98 -25.02
N ASN A 237 -11.73 -9.23 -25.49
CA ASN A 237 -12.86 -9.54 -24.61
C ASN A 237 -12.68 -10.93 -24.02
N LEU A 238 -12.58 -11.02 -22.69
CA LEU A 238 -12.38 -12.25 -21.95
C LEU A 238 -13.67 -13.03 -21.68
N ASN A 239 -14.83 -12.40 -21.85
CA ASN A 239 -16.12 -13.07 -21.71
C ASN A 239 -16.53 -13.72 -23.04
N ASP A 240 -17.04 -14.95 -22.96
CA ASP A 240 -17.55 -15.68 -24.14
C ASP A 240 -19.05 -15.42 -24.31
N ARG A 241 -19.60 -16.02 -25.40
CA ARG A 241 -21.01 -15.89 -25.73
C ARG A 241 -21.91 -16.39 -24.61
N GLY A 242 -22.92 -15.57 -24.27
CA GLY A 242 -23.87 -15.87 -23.20
C GLY A 242 -23.62 -15.07 -21.92
N SER A 243 -22.45 -14.45 -21.76
CA SER A 243 -22.23 -13.53 -20.68
C SER A 243 -23.03 -12.23 -20.83
N ASN A 244 -23.47 -11.65 -19.72
CA ASN A 244 -24.04 -10.31 -19.68
C ASN A 244 -22.97 -9.26 -19.32
N LYS A 245 -21.72 -9.68 -19.16
CA LYS A 245 -20.55 -8.86 -18.86
C LYS A 245 -19.72 -8.65 -20.12
N GLU A 246 -18.92 -7.61 -20.08
CA GLU A 246 -17.83 -7.37 -21.02
C GLU A 246 -16.61 -7.00 -20.18
N THR A 247 -15.63 -7.91 -20.13
CA THR A 247 -14.37 -7.71 -19.41
C THR A 247 -13.24 -7.83 -20.42
N TYR A 248 -12.44 -6.79 -20.51
CA TYR A 248 -11.37 -6.68 -21.49
C TYR A 248 -10.00 -6.91 -20.86
N HIS A 249 -9.20 -7.75 -21.50
CA HIS A 249 -7.77 -7.74 -21.36
C HIS A 249 -7.20 -6.66 -22.28
N ILE A 250 -6.41 -5.75 -21.75
CA ILE A 250 -5.85 -4.62 -22.51
C ILE A 250 -4.35 -4.60 -22.31
N GLU A 251 -3.61 -4.71 -23.41
CA GLU A 251 -2.17 -4.61 -23.43
C GLU A 251 -1.73 -3.20 -23.86
N ILE A 252 -0.90 -2.55 -23.05
CA ILE A 252 -0.39 -1.20 -23.28
C ILE A 252 1.14 -1.25 -23.32
N ALA A 253 1.72 -0.98 -24.48
CA ALA A 253 3.17 -0.82 -24.63
C ALA A 253 3.59 0.61 -24.32
N TYR A 254 4.79 0.78 -23.74
CA TYR A 254 5.39 2.08 -23.47
C TYR A 254 6.91 2.02 -23.66
N ALA A 255 7.52 3.18 -23.93
CA ALA A 255 8.95 3.29 -24.29
C ALA A 255 9.83 3.97 -23.24
N ASP A 256 9.25 4.45 -22.17
CA ASP A 256 9.96 5.17 -21.10
C ASP A 256 10.56 4.19 -20.07
N ASP A 257 11.62 4.63 -19.34
CA ASP A 257 12.24 3.86 -18.25
C ASP A 257 11.37 3.82 -16.98
N VAL A 258 10.09 3.52 -17.16
CA VAL A 258 9.13 3.38 -16.06
C VAL A 258 9.04 1.91 -15.68
N THR A 259 9.17 1.64 -14.39
CA THR A 259 9.09 0.29 -13.84
C THR A 259 7.90 0.17 -12.90
N TYR A 260 7.34 -1.02 -12.78
CA TYR A 260 6.31 -1.35 -11.82
C TYR A 260 6.64 -2.66 -11.10
N THR A 261 5.94 -2.92 -10.03
CA THR A 261 5.99 -4.21 -9.32
C THR A 261 4.60 -4.83 -9.30
N PRO A 262 4.48 -6.17 -9.31
CA PRO A 262 3.20 -6.82 -9.09
C PRO A 262 2.52 -6.33 -7.81
N GLY A 263 1.24 -5.91 -7.95
CA GLY A 263 0.48 -5.23 -6.90
C GLY A 263 0.32 -3.72 -7.10
N ASP A 264 1.14 -3.10 -7.95
CA ASP A 264 0.90 -1.72 -8.39
C ASP A 264 -0.33 -1.62 -9.30
N ALA A 265 -0.83 -0.40 -9.50
CA ALA A 265 -1.94 -0.11 -10.39
C ALA A 265 -1.53 0.89 -11.49
N VAL A 266 -2.30 0.92 -12.56
CA VAL A 266 -2.21 1.93 -13.62
C VAL A 266 -3.32 2.96 -13.42
N GLY A 267 -2.96 4.24 -13.33
CA GLY A 267 -3.90 5.34 -13.38
C GLY A 267 -4.10 5.81 -14.82
N ILE A 268 -5.29 5.64 -15.36
CA ILE A 268 -5.65 6.05 -16.72
C ILE A 268 -6.12 7.51 -16.72
N LEU A 269 -5.45 8.34 -17.51
CA LEU A 269 -5.85 9.72 -17.70
C LEU A 269 -6.86 9.83 -18.83
N LEU A 270 -7.99 10.44 -18.53
CA LEU A 270 -9.02 10.71 -19.52
C LEU A 270 -8.75 12.07 -20.18
N PRO A 271 -9.17 12.26 -21.44
CA PRO A 271 -9.21 13.59 -22.02
C PRO A 271 -10.01 14.56 -21.14
N MET A 272 -9.59 15.81 -21.06
CA MET A 272 -10.36 16.86 -20.36
C MET A 272 -11.81 16.87 -20.83
N ASN A 273 -12.72 17.20 -19.91
CA ASN A 273 -14.12 17.39 -20.28
C ASN A 273 -14.31 18.65 -21.18
N GLU A 274 -15.52 18.88 -21.66
CA GLU A 274 -15.84 20.02 -22.53
C GLU A 274 -15.56 21.39 -21.88
N GLU A 275 -15.51 21.42 -20.53
CA GLU A 275 -15.20 22.63 -19.74
C GLU A 275 -13.69 22.81 -19.52
N GLY A 276 -12.85 21.89 -20.01
CA GLY A 276 -11.39 21.92 -19.85
C GLY A 276 -10.92 21.50 -18.44
N THR A 277 -11.75 20.77 -17.71
CA THR A 277 -11.43 20.26 -16.37
C THR A 277 -10.86 18.85 -16.47
N ASP A 278 -9.84 18.57 -15.67
CA ASP A 278 -9.29 17.22 -15.51
C ASP A 278 -10.34 16.30 -14.88
N LEU A 279 -10.51 15.12 -15.48
CA LEU A 279 -11.35 14.08 -14.92
C LEU A 279 -10.53 13.23 -13.94
N THR A 280 -11.16 12.79 -12.85
CA THR A 280 -10.54 11.91 -11.86
C THR A 280 -10.07 10.61 -12.52
N PRO A 281 -8.76 10.29 -12.47
CA PRO A 281 -8.23 9.04 -13.00
C PRO A 281 -8.87 7.84 -12.30
N ARG A 282 -9.03 6.73 -13.03
CA ARG A 282 -9.37 5.45 -12.42
C ARG A 282 -8.15 4.56 -12.39
N LEU A 283 -7.94 3.93 -11.24
CA LEU A 283 -6.87 2.98 -11.04
C LEU A 283 -7.32 1.58 -11.45
N TYR A 284 -6.43 0.85 -12.10
CA TYR A 284 -6.62 -0.55 -12.49
C TYR A 284 -5.41 -1.35 -12.04
N SER A 285 -5.63 -2.38 -11.22
CA SER A 285 -4.55 -3.26 -10.78
C SER A 285 -3.86 -3.91 -11.98
N ILE A 286 -2.52 -3.92 -11.98
CA ILE A 286 -1.72 -4.43 -13.11
C ILE A 286 -1.82 -5.96 -13.16
N ALA A 287 -2.13 -6.48 -14.35
CA ALA A 287 -2.30 -7.92 -14.62
C ALA A 287 -1.09 -8.56 -15.32
N SER A 288 -0.04 -7.80 -15.63
CA SER A 288 1.20 -8.28 -16.23
C SER A 288 2.33 -8.42 -15.20
N SER A 289 3.29 -9.30 -15.49
CA SER A 289 4.56 -9.39 -14.77
C SER A 289 5.63 -8.60 -15.54
N PRO A 290 6.39 -7.72 -14.90
CA PRO A 290 7.45 -6.96 -15.58
C PRO A 290 8.57 -7.87 -16.11
N SER A 291 8.80 -9.02 -15.47
CA SER A 291 9.82 -9.98 -15.91
C SER A 291 9.40 -10.73 -17.19
N LEU A 292 8.10 -10.93 -17.40
CA LEU A 292 7.57 -11.62 -18.58
C LEU A 292 7.15 -10.65 -19.70
N HIS A 293 6.75 -9.42 -19.35
CA HIS A 293 6.18 -8.43 -20.27
C HIS A 293 6.95 -7.10 -20.17
N GLU A 294 8.24 -7.12 -20.55
CA GLU A 294 9.09 -5.93 -20.50
C GLU A 294 8.55 -4.82 -21.41
N GLY A 295 8.42 -3.60 -20.89
CA GLY A 295 7.89 -2.45 -21.63
C GLY A 295 6.38 -2.48 -21.86
N GLU A 296 5.65 -3.32 -21.13
CA GLU A 296 4.20 -3.45 -21.25
C GLU A 296 3.50 -3.45 -19.87
N VAL A 297 2.30 -2.91 -19.82
CA VAL A 297 1.35 -3.12 -18.73
C VAL A 297 0.06 -3.70 -19.27
N HIS A 298 -0.46 -4.74 -18.61
CA HIS A 298 -1.73 -5.36 -18.95
C HIS A 298 -2.78 -5.06 -17.90
N LEU A 299 -4.01 -4.82 -18.33
CA LEU A 299 -5.15 -4.50 -17.47
C LEU A 299 -6.27 -5.51 -17.65
N THR A 300 -7.05 -5.72 -16.61
CA THR A 300 -8.33 -6.47 -16.67
C THR A 300 -9.46 -5.50 -16.34
N VAL A 301 -10.22 -5.08 -17.35
CA VAL A 301 -11.17 -3.98 -17.25
C VAL A 301 -12.59 -4.45 -17.52
N ALA A 302 -13.45 -4.47 -16.50
CA ALA A 302 -14.89 -4.68 -16.70
C ALA A 302 -15.53 -3.39 -17.20
N LEU A 303 -16.29 -3.45 -18.28
CA LEU A 303 -17.10 -2.34 -18.79
C LEU A 303 -18.25 -2.07 -17.81
N ALA A 304 -18.11 -0.99 -17.06
CA ALA A 304 -19.18 -0.52 -16.17
C ALA A 304 -20.36 -0.01 -16.99
N LYS A 305 -21.55 -0.52 -16.71
CA LYS A 305 -22.80 -0.12 -17.38
C LYS A 305 -23.77 0.45 -16.35
N HIS A 306 -24.44 1.54 -16.70
CA HIS A 306 -25.51 2.13 -15.89
C HIS A 306 -26.70 2.52 -16.78
N MET A 307 -27.85 2.65 -16.18
CA MET A 307 -29.06 3.10 -16.91
C MET A 307 -29.18 4.61 -16.76
N ASN A 308 -29.25 5.29 -17.88
CA ASN A 308 -29.50 6.73 -17.92
C ASN A 308 -30.98 7.04 -17.61
N GLU A 309 -31.31 8.30 -17.31
CA GLU A 309 -32.68 8.76 -17.04
C GLU A 309 -33.64 8.52 -18.23
N ASP A 310 -33.12 8.55 -19.47
CA ASP A 310 -33.89 8.27 -20.69
C ASP A 310 -34.07 6.77 -20.99
N GLY A 311 -33.56 5.89 -20.12
CA GLY A 311 -33.62 4.43 -20.29
C GLY A 311 -32.55 3.85 -21.22
N SER A 312 -31.64 4.65 -21.76
CA SER A 312 -30.46 4.18 -22.50
C SER A 312 -29.39 3.61 -21.56
N ILE A 313 -28.52 2.73 -22.11
CA ILE A 313 -27.39 2.20 -21.37
C ILE A 313 -26.21 3.16 -21.55
N GLY A 314 -25.76 3.75 -20.43
CA GLY A 314 -24.52 4.49 -20.34
C GLY A 314 -23.35 3.59 -19.91
N HIS A 315 -22.14 4.05 -20.16
CA HIS A 315 -20.90 3.39 -19.75
C HIS A 315 -20.13 4.27 -18.74
N GLY A 316 -19.41 3.63 -17.84
CA GLY A 316 -18.47 4.33 -16.97
C GLY A 316 -17.41 5.06 -17.81
N LEU A 317 -17.06 6.29 -17.43
CA LEU A 317 -16.18 7.16 -18.23
C LEU A 317 -14.86 6.46 -18.60
N SER A 318 -14.14 5.95 -17.63
CA SER A 318 -12.82 5.34 -17.85
C SER A 318 -12.93 3.96 -18.54
N SER A 319 -13.82 3.08 -18.05
CA SER A 319 -14.01 1.76 -18.66
C SER A 319 -14.58 1.84 -20.08
N GLY A 320 -15.48 2.81 -20.34
CA GLY A 320 -16.01 3.10 -21.68
C GLY A 320 -14.94 3.67 -22.61
N PHE A 321 -14.09 4.57 -22.11
CA PHE A 321 -12.95 5.11 -22.87
C PHE A 321 -12.00 3.99 -23.29
N LEU A 322 -11.64 3.10 -22.37
CA LEU A 322 -10.74 1.98 -22.66
C LEU A 322 -11.38 0.96 -23.61
N ALA A 323 -12.65 0.57 -23.40
CA ALA A 323 -13.36 -0.36 -24.25
C ALA A 323 -13.57 0.17 -25.69
N GLY A 324 -13.57 1.49 -25.88
CA GLY A 324 -13.64 2.14 -27.20
C GLY A 324 -12.31 2.21 -27.96
N LYS A 325 -11.20 1.89 -27.32
CA LYS A 325 -9.86 1.89 -27.93
C LYS A 325 -9.64 0.66 -28.81
N LYS A 326 -8.61 0.73 -29.65
CA LYS A 326 -8.14 -0.37 -30.51
C LYS A 326 -6.62 -0.33 -30.65
N ALA A 327 -6.05 -1.40 -31.13
CA ALA A 327 -4.61 -1.49 -31.38
C ALA A 327 -4.09 -0.29 -32.19
N GLY A 328 -3.02 0.32 -31.71
CA GLY A 328 -2.41 1.53 -32.25
C GLY A 328 -2.91 2.85 -31.67
N ASP A 329 -3.99 2.85 -30.88
CA ASP A 329 -4.47 4.06 -30.21
C ASP A 329 -3.53 4.43 -29.05
N GLU A 330 -3.32 5.74 -28.84
CA GLU A 330 -2.54 6.27 -27.74
C GLU A 330 -3.43 6.61 -26.53
N LEU A 331 -2.82 6.58 -25.34
CA LEU A 331 -3.37 7.08 -24.10
C LEU A 331 -2.26 7.57 -23.15
N ASP A 332 -2.62 8.38 -22.19
CA ASP A 332 -1.72 8.81 -21.12
C ASP A 332 -2.07 8.05 -19.84
N PHE A 333 -1.02 7.55 -19.14
CA PHE A 333 -1.18 6.81 -17.90
C PHE A 333 -0.01 7.07 -16.94
N TYR A 334 -0.16 6.64 -15.69
CA TYR A 334 0.92 6.61 -14.70
C TYR A 334 0.84 5.34 -13.85
N ILE A 335 1.96 4.96 -13.24
CA ILE A 335 2.02 3.85 -12.27
C ILE A 335 1.70 4.38 -10.89
N SER A 336 0.61 3.91 -10.31
CA SER A 336 0.24 4.14 -8.92
C SER A 336 0.83 3.03 -8.06
N GLN A 337 1.82 3.38 -7.26
CA GLN A 337 2.55 2.41 -6.43
C GLN A 337 1.72 1.98 -5.23
N ASN A 338 1.64 0.69 -4.99
CA ASN A 338 1.04 0.13 -3.79
C ASN A 338 2.14 -0.30 -2.81
N GLN A 339 2.17 0.29 -1.61
CA GLN A 339 3.23 0.07 -0.63
C GLN A 339 3.00 -1.16 0.25
N ILE A 340 1.80 -1.76 0.21
CA ILE A 340 1.44 -2.90 1.06
C ILE A 340 1.03 -4.13 0.26
N PHE A 341 0.30 -3.99 -0.83
CA PHE A 341 -0.18 -5.11 -1.63
C PHE A 341 0.90 -5.59 -2.62
N ASN A 342 1.97 -6.18 -2.05
CA ASN A 342 3.14 -6.62 -2.80
C ASN A 342 3.27 -8.15 -2.78
N LEU A 343 4.07 -8.69 -3.68
CA LEU A 343 4.41 -10.11 -3.71
C LEU A 343 4.92 -10.60 -2.34
N PRO A 344 4.56 -11.83 -1.94
CA PRO A 344 5.19 -12.48 -0.79
C PRO A 344 6.65 -12.81 -1.11
N ARG A 345 7.43 -13.18 -0.10
CA ARG A 345 8.77 -13.74 -0.33
C ARG A 345 8.68 -14.97 -1.24
N ASP A 346 9.73 -15.24 -2.00
CA ASP A 346 9.74 -16.35 -2.97
C ASP A 346 9.53 -17.72 -2.32
N ASP A 347 9.90 -17.89 -1.05
CA ASP A 347 9.70 -19.11 -0.25
C ASP A 347 8.35 -19.16 0.49
N GLN A 348 7.57 -18.08 0.47
CA GLN A 348 6.31 -17.98 1.20
C GLN A 348 5.12 -18.42 0.35
N ASP A 349 4.23 -19.21 0.95
CA ASP A 349 2.96 -19.60 0.34
C ASP A 349 2.01 -18.40 0.20
N ALA A 350 1.20 -18.38 -0.86
CA ALA A 350 0.24 -17.33 -1.16
C ALA A 350 -1.16 -17.89 -1.39
N ILE A 351 -2.16 -17.37 -0.67
CA ILE A 351 -3.58 -17.62 -0.86
C ILE A 351 -4.16 -16.37 -1.52
N MET A 352 -4.67 -16.47 -2.74
CA MET A 352 -5.13 -15.36 -3.56
C MET A 352 -6.63 -15.47 -3.82
N ILE A 353 -7.41 -14.51 -3.32
CA ILE A 353 -8.88 -14.50 -3.41
C ILE A 353 -9.26 -13.32 -4.31
N GLY A 354 -9.69 -13.61 -5.56
CA GLY A 354 -9.92 -12.60 -6.59
C GLY A 354 -11.10 -12.88 -7.50
N PRO A 355 -12.35 -12.63 -7.07
CA PRO A 355 -13.50 -12.74 -7.93
C PRO A 355 -13.58 -11.61 -8.97
N GLY A 356 -14.07 -11.94 -10.17
CA GLY A 356 -14.21 -10.98 -11.28
C GLY A 356 -12.88 -10.34 -11.68
N THR A 357 -12.85 -9.02 -11.78
CA THR A 357 -11.62 -8.25 -12.11
C THR A 357 -10.57 -8.26 -10.99
N GLY A 358 -10.92 -8.69 -9.78
CA GLY A 358 -9.96 -8.93 -8.70
C GLY A 358 -8.90 -9.99 -9.02
N ILE A 359 -9.06 -10.72 -10.13
CA ILE A 359 -8.07 -11.66 -10.66
C ILE A 359 -6.80 -10.97 -11.20
N ALA A 360 -6.88 -9.68 -11.57
CA ALA A 360 -5.83 -8.96 -12.27
C ALA A 360 -4.45 -9.02 -11.57
N PRO A 361 -4.30 -8.60 -10.31
CA PRO A 361 -3.01 -8.65 -9.64
C PRO A 361 -2.50 -10.08 -9.44
N PHE A 362 -3.39 -11.06 -9.33
CA PHE A 362 -2.98 -12.46 -9.13
C PHE A 362 -2.42 -13.09 -10.40
N ARG A 363 -2.87 -12.64 -11.59
CA ARG A 363 -2.21 -12.98 -12.85
C ARG A 363 -0.77 -12.47 -12.83
N SER A 364 -0.58 -11.22 -12.49
CA SER A 364 0.75 -10.63 -12.32
C SER A 364 1.61 -11.40 -11.32
N PHE A 365 1.04 -11.77 -10.15
CA PHE A 365 1.75 -12.48 -9.09
C PHE A 365 2.21 -13.86 -9.53
N ILE A 366 1.34 -14.65 -10.14
CA ILE A 366 1.67 -16.02 -10.57
C ILE A 366 2.72 -16.00 -11.68
N HIS A 367 2.58 -15.11 -12.66
CA HIS A 367 3.57 -14.94 -13.72
C HIS A 367 4.95 -14.55 -13.15
N GLU A 368 5.00 -13.53 -12.30
CA GLU A 368 6.26 -13.06 -11.72
C GLU A 368 6.92 -14.12 -10.83
N ARG A 369 6.14 -14.82 -10.00
CA ARG A 369 6.64 -15.90 -9.15
C ARG A 369 7.15 -17.08 -9.97
N SER A 370 6.48 -17.39 -11.10
CA SER A 370 6.94 -18.40 -12.05
C SER A 370 8.28 -18.03 -12.65
N GLU A 371 8.43 -16.78 -13.15
CA GLU A 371 9.67 -16.30 -13.75
C GLU A 371 10.84 -16.27 -12.75
N ARG A 372 10.57 -15.94 -11.49
CA ARG A 372 11.58 -15.96 -10.41
C ARG A 372 11.92 -17.37 -9.92
N GLY A 373 11.18 -18.39 -10.31
CA GLY A 373 11.32 -19.75 -9.76
C GLY A 373 11.01 -19.79 -8.27
N ALA A 374 10.00 -19.03 -7.81
CA ALA A 374 9.59 -18.99 -6.41
C ALA A 374 9.15 -20.39 -5.93
N SER A 375 9.66 -20.80 -4.75
CA SER A 375 9.40 -22.13 -4.18
C SER A 375 8.13 -22.21 -3.32
N GLY A 376 7.60 -21.08 -2.89
CA GLY A 376 6.35 -21.02 -2.12
C GLY A 376 5.14 -21.39 -2.99
N ARG A 377 4.19 -22.10 -2.41
CA ARG A 377 3.00 -22.58 -3.12
C ARG A 377 2.02 -21.45 -3.41
N ASN A 378 1.24 -21.61 -4.47
CA ASN A 378 0.21 -20.66 -4.90
C ASN A 378 -1.17 -21.34 -4.87
N TRP A 379 -2.14 -20.70 -4.22
CA TRP A 379 -3.53 -21.11 -4.17
C TRP A 379 -4.43 -19.96 -4.63
N LEU A 380 -5.12 -20.15 -5.73
CA LEU A 380 -6.04 -19.17 -6.31
C LEU A 380 -7.49 -19.57 -6.07
N ILE A 381 -8.30 -18.63 -5.56
CA ILE A 381 -9.75 -18.77 -5.39
C ILE A 381 -10.39 -17.71 -6.26
N PHE A 382 -10.97 -18.16 -7.38
CA PHE A 382 -11.63 -17.31 -8.38
C PHE A 382 -13.14 -17.48 -8.33
N GLY A 383 -13.88 -16.41 -8.61
CA GLY A 383 -15.33 -16.45 -8.68
C GLY A 383 -15.90 -15.52 -9.73
N ASP A 384 -16.98 -15.96 -10.42
CA ASP A 384 -17.79 -15.13 -11.31
C ASP A 384 -19.20 -15.71 -11.47
N GLN A 385 -19.94 -15.33 -12.53
CA GLN A 385 -21.32 -15.78 -12.74
C GLN A 385 -21.39 -17.19 -13.33
N HIS A 386 -20.74 -17.44 -14.48
CA HIS A 386 -20.83 -18.69 -15.23
C HIS A 386 -19.47 -19.23 -15.65
N ALA A 387 -19.22 -20.51 -15.44
CA ALA A 387 -17.96 -21.16 -15.82
C ALA A 387 -17.70 -21.09 -17.33
N HIS A 388 -18.76 -21.26 -18.15
CA HIS A 388 -18.62 -21.39 -19.60
C HIS A 388 -18.35 -20.06 -20.32
N CYS A 389 -18.60 -18.92 -19.71
CA CYS A 389 -18.42 -17.60 -20.37
C CYS A 389 -17.77 -16.50 -19.52
N ASP A 390 -17.57 -16.74 -18.23
CA ASP A 390 -17.02 -15.75 -17.30
C ASP A 390 -15.75 -16.25 -16.57
N PHE A 391 -15.17 -17.38 -17.00
CA PHE A 391 -13.94 -17.87 -16.44
C PHE A 391 -12.73 -17.15 -17.07
N LEU A 392 -12.39 -15.99 -16.52
CA LEU A 392 -11.32 -15.14 -17.03
C LEU A 392 -9.96 -15.86 -16.97
N TYR A 393 -9.20 -15.80 -18.06
CA TYR A 393 -7.87 -16.40 -18.21
C TYR A 393 -7.82 -17.93 -17.98
N GLN A 394 -8.92 -18.65 -18.26
CA GLN A 394 -9.04 -20.09 -18.00
C GLN A 394 -7.85 -20.90 -18.52
N ALA A 395 -7.40 -20.64 -19.75
CA ALA A 395 -6.31 -21.38 -20.38
C ALA A 395 -4.98 -21.20 -19.64
N GLU A 396 -4.70 -19.96 -19.19
CA GLU A 396 -3.48 -19.65 -18.43
C GLU A 396 -3.48 -20.37 -17.07
N TRP A 397 -4.62 -20.38 -16.35
CA TRP A 397 -4.70 -21.10 -15.07
C TRP A 397 -4.52 -22.61 -15.22
N GLN A 398 -5.05 -23.19 -16.30
CA GLN A 398 -4.85 -24.61 -16.61
C GLN A 398 -3.40 -24.93 -16.93
N GLU A 399 -2.70 -24.05 -17.64
CA GLU A 399 -1.27 -24.17 -17.91
C GLU A 399 -0.45 -24.08 -16.62
N HIS A 400 -0.70 -23.09 -15.76
CA HIS A 400 -0.02 -22.94 -14.48
C HIS A 400 -0.26 -24.12 -13.53
N LEU A 401 -1.47 -24.75 -13.55
CA LEU A 401 -1.73 -25.99 -12.82
C LEU A 401 -0.90 -27.16 -13.40
N ALA A 402 -0.80 -27.26 -14.72
CA ALA A 402 -0.03 -28.32 -15.38
C ALA A 402 1.50 -28.17 -15.16
N MET A 403 1.97 -26.93 -15.00
CA MET A 403 3.36 -26.59 -14.72
C MET A 403 3.71 -26.62 -13.21
N GLU A 404 2.73 -26.90 -12.35
CA GLU A 404 2.88 -26.87 -10.88
C GLU A 404 3.32 -25.50 -10.33
N THR A 405 3.10 -24.40 -11.07
CA THR A 405 3.30 -23.03 -10.59
C THR A 405 2.06 -22.47 -9.90
N LEU A 406 0.88 -23.03 -10.19
CA LEU A 406 -0.35 -22.90 -9.41
C LEU A 406 -0.67 -24.27 -8.78
N HIS A 407 -0.71 -24.34 -7.45
CA HIS A 407 -0.83 -25.60 -6.71
C HIS A 407 -2.28 -25.97 -6.42
N HIS A 408 -3.14 -24.97 -6.17
CA HIS A 408 -4.56 -25.13 -5.95
C HIS A 408 -5.36 -24.06 -6.67
N LEU A 409 -6.49 -24.47 -7.24
CA LEU A 409 -7.46 -23.59 -7.89
C LEU A 409 -8.86 -24.00 -7.43
N ASP A 410 -9.55 -23.12 -6.72
CA ASP A 410 -10.94 -23.28 -6.35
C ASP A 410 -11.82 -22.27 -7.10
N LEU A 411 -12.93 -22.73 -7.66
CA LEU A 411 -13.79 -21.95 -8.55
C LEU A 411 -15.20 -21.81 -7.95
N ALA A 412 -15.70 -20.58 -7.93
CA ALA A 412 -17.02 -20.24 -7.43
C ALA A 412 -17.85 -19.56 -8.53
N PHE A 413 -18.69 -20.33 -9.23
CA PHE A 413 -19.60 -19.77 -10.23
C PHE A 413 -21.00 -19.67 -9.64
N SER A 414 -21.48 -18.43 -9.51
CA SER A 414 -22.67 -18.13 -8.70
C SER A 414 -24.00 -18.41 -9.39
N ARG A 415 -24.00 -18.73 -10.70
CA ARG A 415 -25.23 -18.90 -11.50
C ARG A 415 -25.31 -20.21 -12.30
N ASP A 416 -24.39 -21.15 -12.06
CA ASP A 416 -24.38 -22.45 -12.75
C ASP A 416 -25.24 -23.51 -12.07
N GLN A 417 -25.79 -23.20 -10.91
CA GLN A 417 -26.66 -24.05 -10.11
C GLN A 417 -27.81 -23.24 -9.48
N ASP A 418 -28.77 -23.92 -8.87
CA ASP A 418 -29.98 -23.31 -8.28
C ASP A 418 -29.68 -22.40 -7.06
N PHE A 419 -28.54 -22.57 -6.41
CA PHE A 419 -28.09 -21.75 -5.29
C PHE A 419 -26.77 -21.04 -5.64
N LYS A 420 -26.54 -19.89 -5.05
CA LYS A 420 -25.34 -19.14 -5.34
C LYS A 420 -24.14 -19.67 -4.57
N ILE A 421 -23.01 -19.82 -5.26
CA ILE A 421 -21.72 -20.15 -4.68
C ILE A 421 -20.78 -18.99 -4.92
N TYR A 422 -20.19 -18.47 -3.86
CA TYR A 422 -19.22 -17.40 -3.87
C TYR A 422 -17.87 -17.87 -3.34
N VAL A 423 -16.85 -17.03 -3.44
CA VAL A 423 -15.48 -17.37 -2.97
C VAL A 423 -15.43 -17.72 -1.48
N GLN A 424 -16.25 -17.06 -0.65
CA GLN A 424 -16.34 -17.39 0.78
C GLN A 424 -16.93 -18.78 1.06
N ASP A 425 -17.75 -19.30 0.17
CA ASP A 425 -18.27 -20.68 0.31
C ASP A 425 -17.16 -21.69 0.05
N ARG A 426 -16.26 -21.42 -0.93
CA ARG A 426 -15.07 -22.24 -1.16
C ARG A 426 -14.10 -22.21 0.02
N LEU A 427 -13.92 -21.04 0.66
CA LEU A 427 -13.14 -20.96 1.90
C LEU A 427 -13.72 -21.87 3.00
N LYS A 428 -15.04 -21.89 3.16
CA LYS A 428 -15.72 -22.75 4.15
C LYS A 428 -15.53 -24.24 3.82
N GLU A 429 -15.64 -24.63 2.55
CA GLU A 429 -15.41 -26.01 2.11
C GLU A 429 -13.96 -26.46 2.34
N LYS A 430 -13.00 -25.55 2.25
CA LYS A 430 -11.56 -25.80 2.39
C LYS A 430 -10.99 -25.34 3.74
N ALA A 431 -11.83 -25.21 4.75
CA ALA A 431 -11.45 -24.62 6.04
C ALA A 431 -10.20 -25.24 6.67
N ASP A 432 -10.06 -26.57 6.66
CA ASP A 432 -8.90 -27.24 7.25
C ASP A 432 -7.61 -26.91 6.49
N GLN A 433 -7.65 -26.94 5.16
CA GLN A 433 -6.52 -26.58 4.30
C GLN A 433 -6.16 -25.11 4.45
N LEU A 434 -7.16 -24.22 4.53
CA LEU A 434 -6.95 -22.78 4.72
C LEU A 434 -6.18 -22.51 6.03
N ILE A 435 -6.62 -23.10 7.13
CA ILE A 435 -5.96 -22.92 8.43
C ILE A 435 -4.57 -23.53 8.43
N GLU A 436 -4.37 -24.70 7.82
CA GLU A 436 -3.03 -25.33 7.67
C GLU A 436 -2.06 -24.38 6.95
N TRP A 437 -2.51 -23.74 5.85
CA TRP A 437 -1.67 -22.78 5.12
C TRP A 437 -1.38 -21.52 5.93
N ILE A 438 -2.39 -20.98 6.62
CA ILE A 438 -2.22 -19.80 7.49
C ILE A 438 -1.21 -20.11 8.61
N ASP A 439 -1.32 -21.28 9.27
CA ASP A 439 -0.40 -21.70 10.32
C ASP A 439 1.00 -22.00 9.77
N GLY A 440 1.09 -22.43 8.51
CA GLY A 440 2.34 -22.60 7.78
C GLY A 440 3.04 -21.29 7.39
N GLY A 441 2.41 -20.14 7.63
CA GLY A 441 3.02 -18.83 7.34
C GLY A 441 2.58 -18.22 6.01
N ALA A 442 1.56 -18.78 5.34
CA ALA A 442 1.05 -18.21 4.08
C ALA A 442 0.59 -16.76 4.23
N ALA A 443 0.77 -15.98 3.18
CA ALA A 443 0.13 -14.68 3.03
C ALA A 443 -1.22 -14.83 2.32
N ILE A 444 -2.23 -14.10 2.77
CA ILE A 444 -3.57 -14.05 2.19
C ILE A 444 -3.70 -12.73 1.44
N TYR A 445 -4.18 -12.80 0.22
CA TYR A 445 -4.44 -11.64 -0.64
C TYR A 445 -5.90 -11.62 -1.04
N LEU A 446 -6.55 -10.47 -0.90
CA LEU A 446 -7.92 -10.25 -1.32
C LEU A 446 -7.98 -9.06 -2.27
N CYS A 447 -8.48 -9.28 -3.49
CA CYS A 447 -8.68 -8.22 -4.47
C CYS A 447 -10.07 -8.30 -5.09
N GLY A 448 -10.69 -7.14 -5.34
CA GLY A 448 -11.99 -7.00 -6.01
C GLY A 448 -12.94 -6.05 -5.32
N ASN A 449 -14.25 -6.31 -5.43
CA ASN A 449 -15.29 -5.41 -4.93
C ASN A 449 -15.26 -5.27 -3.41
N LYS A 450 -15.23 -4.01 -2.95
CA LYS A 450 -15.22 -3.67 -1.52
C LYS A 450 -16.50 -4.12 -0.81
N ASP A 451 -17.66 -3.87 -1.40
CA ASP A 451 -18.97 -4.15 -0.84
C ASP A 451 -19.85 -4.96 -1.80
N PRO A 452 -20.38 -6.13 -1.43
CA PRO A 452 -20.29 -6.81 -0.13
C PRO A 452 -19.12 -7.81 -0.03
N MET A 453 -18.36 -8.05 -1.11
CA MET A 453 -17.46 -9.21 -1.25
C MET A 453 -16.36 -9.22 -0.17
N SER A 454 -15.63 -8.12 0.00
CA SER A 454 -14.53 -8.05 0.98
C SER A 454 -15.04 -8.30 2.41
N LYS A 455 -16.16 -7.67 2.78
CA LYS A 455 -16.78 -7.85 4.10
C LYS A 455 -17.25 -9.28 4.35
N ASP A 456 -17.76 -9.95 3.32
CA ASP A 456 -18.21 -11.34 3.44
C ASP A 456 -17.01 -12.30 3.58
N VAL A 457 -15.89 -12.03 2.92
CA VAL A 457 -14.65 -12.79 3.07
C VAL A 457 -14.07 -12.56 4.46
N ASP A 458 -13.95 -11.30 4.94
CA ASP A 458 -13.48 -10.98 6.29
C ASP A 458 -14.26 -11.73 7.36
N ARG A 459 -15.60 -11.63 7.30
CA ARG A 459 -16.48 -12.33 8.23
C ARG A 459 -16.26 -13.85 8.19
N THR A 460 -16.10 -14.41 7.00
CA THR A 460 -15.86 -15.85 6.84
C THR A 460 -14.52 -16.27 7.40
N LEU A 461 -13.45 -15.50 7.17
CA LEU A 461 -12.14 -15.76 7.76
C LEU A 461 -12.20 -15.75 9.30
N ILE A 462 -12.87 -14.76 9.89
CA ILE A 462 -13.08 -14.66 11.34
C ILE A 462 -13.83 -15.91 11.87
N GLU A 463 -14.95 -16.28 11.21
CA GLU A 463 -15.74 -17.46 11.58
C GLU A 463 -14.90 -18.75 11.54
N LEU A 464 -14.09 -18.93 10.49
CA LEU A 464 -13.24 -20.12 10.32
C LEU A 464 -12.09 -20.14 11.31
N ILE A 465 -11.42 -19.02 11.56
CA ILE A 465 -10.37 -18.88 12.56
C ILE A 465 -10.94 -19.19 13.95
N ALA A 466 -12.07 -18.61 14.31
CA ALA A 466 -12.72 -18.88 15.60
C ALA A 466 -13.04 -20.36 15.78
N ALA A 467 -13.67 -20.99 14.80
CA ALA A 467 -14.09 -22.40 14.85
C ALA A 467 -12.91 -23.37 14.89
N LYS A 468 -11.86 -23.12 14.06
CA LYS A 468 -10.74 -24.08 13.92
C LYS A 468 -9.67 -23.91 14.98
N LYS A 469 -9.53 -22.72 15.56
CA LYS A 469 -8.57 -22.44 16.63
C LYS A 469 -9.23 -22.41 18.02
N GLU A 470 -10.51 -22.72 18.11
CA GLU A 470 -11.30 -22.71 19.37
C GLU A 470 -11.21 -21.33 20.09
N LEU A 471 -11.28 -20.24 19.32
CA LEU A 471 -11.21 -18.86 19.81
C LEU A 471 -12.61 -18.25 19.93
N SER A 472 -12.76 -17.23 20.78
CA SER A 472 -13.91 -16.33 20.71
C SER A 472 -13.88 -15.51 19.42
N THR A 473 -15.03 -14.94 19.03
CA THR A 473 -15.09 -14.08 17.85
C THR A 473 -14.13 -12.89 17.98
N ASP A 474 -14.11 -12.21 19.13
CA ASP A 474 -13.21 -11.08 19.38
C ASP A 474 -11.72 -11.48 19.24
N ALA A 475 -11.34 -12.66 19.77
CA ALA A 475 -9.97 -13.17 19.65
C ALA A 475 -9.62 -13.57 18.20
N ALA A 476 -10.60 -14.00 17.41
CA ALA A 476 -10.40 -14.31 15.99
C ALA A 476 -10.30 -13.01 15.15
N GLU A 477 -11.05 -11.97 15.51
CA GLU A 477 -10.89 -10.62 14.93
C GLU A 477 -9.49 -10.07 15.22
N ASP A 478 -9.01 -10.19 16.47
CA ASP A 478 -7.65 -9.77 16.84
C ASP A 478 -6.59 -10.56 16.07
N TYR A 479 -6.79 -11.86 15.87
CA TYR A 479 -5.88 -12.72 15.08
C TYR A 479 -5.81 -12.27 13.61
N LEU A 480 -6.98 -12.02 12.97
CA LEU A 480 -7.03 -11.54 11.59
C LEU A 480 -6.36 -10.16 11.44
N ALA A 481 -6.58 -9.28 12.39
CA ALA A 481 -5.96 -7.98 12.43
C ALA A 481 -4.43 -8.04 12.67
N GLU A 482 -3.93 -9.04 13.43
CA GLU A 482 -2.49 -9.32 13.55
C GLU A 482 -1.90 -9.76 12.20
N LEU A 483 -2.63 -10.57 11.42
CA LEU A 483 -2.21 -10.93 10.07
C LEU A 483 -2.11 -9.70 9.15
N GLU A 484 -3.03 -8.73 9.25
CA GLU A 484 -2.95 -7.46 8.52
C GLU A 484 -1.72 -6.65 8.93
N GLU A 485 -1.47 -6.48 10.23
CA GLU A 485 -0.33 -5.73 10.75
C GLU A 485 1.03 -6.33 10.35
N THR A 486 1.10 -7.65 10.35
CA THR A 486 2.32 -8.39 9.98
C THR A 486 2.50 -8.56 8.48
N GLY A 487 1.62 -7.98 7.65
CA GLY A 487 1.68 -8.08 6.19
C GLY A 487 1.38 -9.48 5.66
N ARG A 488 0.53 -10.24 6.38
CA ARG A 488 0.09 -11.58 6.00
C ARG A 488 -1.37 -11.66 5.58
N TYR A 489 -2.15 -10.60 5.79
CA TYR A 489 -3.45 -10.40 5.16
C TYR A 489 -3.47 -9.04 4.49
N LEU A 490 -3.57 -9.02 3.18
CA LEU A 490 -3.41 -7.83 2.34
C LEU A 490 -4.62 -7.67 1.44
N LYS A 491 -5.14 -6.46 1.36
CA LYS A 491 -6.35 -6.15 0.59
C LYS A 491 -6.07 -5.04 -0.44
N ASP A 492 -6.59 -5.23 -1.66
CA ASP A 492 -6.68 -4.22 -2.73
C ASP A 492 -8.11 -4.23 -3.25
N VAL A 493 -9.01 -3.53 -2.55
CA VAL A 493 -10.46 -3.56 -2.79
C VAL A 493 -10.98 -2.18 -3.20
N TYR A 494 -11.96 -2.13 -4.13
CA TYR A 494 -12.44 -0.91 -4.79
C TYR A 494 -13.96 -0.91 -5.02
#